data_c277edefea91505f7f71d92d7cf85151
#
_entry.id   c277edefea91505f7f71d92d7cf85151
#
_cell.length_a   1.000
_cell.length_b   1.000
_cell.length_c   1.000
_cell.angle_alpha   90.00
_cell.angle_beta   90.00
_cell.angle_gamma   90.00
#
_symmetry.space_group_name_H-M   'P 1'
#
loop_
_entity.id
_entity.type
_entity.pdbx_description
1 polymer ?
#
loop_
_entity_poly.entity_id
_entity_poly.type
_entity_poly.pdbx_seq_one_letter_code
_entity_poly.pdbx_strand_id
1 'polypeptide(L)'
;EAAVAQGLVDRIDDFGGVIDRLIELGAAEKGENTFVQVEFGEYLERVRPNPLEEDEDGQKIAVVYVEGAIVDGTVDDGQNVGGDKIARRIRKIRKETESYKAIVLRVNSPGGSVSGSEAVLFELIRAREAGLPVVVSMGPVAASGGYWIATASDKIIAGPQTITGSIGVFGILPNLQSLGSSYGLNWDRVKTNESSDIFSIARPKT
;
A
#
# COMPACT_ATOMS: atom_id res chain seq x y z
N GLU A 1 -23.82 -25.66 2.02
CA GLU A 1 -23.72 -27.13 2.05
C GLU A 1 -22.56 -27.65 1.18
N ALA A 2 -22.43 -27.21 -0.09
CA ALA A 2 -21.34 -27.68 -0.97
C ALA A 2 -19.93 -27.37 -0.41
N ALA A 3 -19.72 -26.23 0.22
CA ALA A 3 -18.44 -25.86 0.81
C ALA A 3 -18.06 -26.75 2.01
N VAL A 4 -19.05 -27.14 2.83
CA VAL A 4 -18.84 -28.12 3.93
C VAL A 4 -18.52 -29.49 3.35
N ALA A 5 -19.28 -29.94 2.35
CA ALA A 5 -19.07 -31.23 1.72
C ALA A 5 -17.70 -31.39 1.04
N GLN A 6 -17.13 -30.27 0.60
CA GLN A 6 -15.78 -30.20 -0.01
C GLN A 6 -14.68 -29.91 1.01
N GLY A 7 -14.98 -29.78 2.29
CA GLY A 7 -13.99 -29.49 3.34
C GLY A 7 -13.38 -28.09 3.26
N LEU A 8 -14.05 -27.15 2.59
CA LEU A 8 -13.59 -25.74 2.49
C LEU A 8 -13.94 -24.94 3.74
N VAL A 9 -14.99 -25.35 4.45
CA VAL A 9 -15.41 -24.83 5.76
C VAL A 9 -15.91 -25.98 6.63
N ASP A 10 -15.75 -25.88 7.93
CA ASP A 10 -16.13 -26.95 8.86
C ASP A 10 -17.64 -27.05 9.06
N ARG A 11 -18.32 -25.91 9.09
CA ARG A 11 -19.78 -25.83 9.26
C ARG A 11 -20.35 -24.52 8.73
N ILE A 12 -21.64 -24.51 8.53
CA ILE A 12 -22.44 -23.32 8.25
C ILE A 12 -23.28 -23.06 9.49
N ASP A 13 -23.22 -21.83 9.98
CA ASP A 13 -23.94 -21.40 11.16
C ASP A 13 -24.37 -19.93 11.03
N ASP A 14 -25.33 -19.51 11.85
CA ASP A 14 -25.64 -18.11 12.03
C ASP A 14 -24.74 -17.50 13.14
N PHE A 15 -24.84 -16.19 13.33
CA PHE A 15 -24.01 -15.48 14.31
C PHE A 15 -24.29 -15.94 15.75
N GLY A 16 -25.55 -16.28 16.08
CA GLY A 16 -25.93 -16.82 17.38
C GLY A 16 -25.28 -18.17 17.66
N GLY A 17 -25.35 -19.08 16.70
CA GLY A 17 -24.69 -20.40 16.79
C GLY A 17 -23.16 -20.31 16.89
N VAL A 18 -22.54 -19.28 16.29
CA VAL A 18 -21.11 -19.01 16.48
C VAL A 18 -20.82 -18.57 17.91
N ILE A 19 -21.64 -17.67 18.49
CA ILE A 19 -21.50 -17.25 19.89
C ILE A 19 -21.67 -18.44 20.84
N ASP A 20 -22.72 -19.24 20.68
CA ASP A 20 -22.94 -20.42 21.50
C ASP A 20 -21.75 -21.37 21.47
N ARG A 21 -21.19 -21.57 20.30
CA ARG A 21 -19.98 -22.41 20.12
C ARG A 21 -18.74 -21.82 20.80
N LEU A 22 -18.57 -20.51 20.75
CA LEU A 22 -17.45 -19.84 21.43
C LEU A 22 -17.59 -19.87 22.94
N ILE A 23 -18.83 -19.79 23.47
CA ILE A 23 -19.12 -20.01 24.89
C ILE A 23 -18.76 -21.43 25.33
N GLU A 24 -19.08 -22.44 24.53
CA GLU A 24 -18.72 -23.84 24.79
C GLU A 24 -17.19 -24.07 24.78
N LEU A 25 -16.47 -23.45 23.85
CA LEU A 25 -15.03 -23.64 23.67
C LEU A 25 -14.19 -22.82 24.65
N GLY A 26 -14.66 -21.62 24.99
CA GLY A 26 -13.96 -20.69 25.85
C GLY A 26 -14.47 -20.73 27.29
N ALA A 27 -15.15 -19.72 27.65
CA ALA A 27 -15.88 -19.60 28.91
C ALA A 27 -16.99 -18.55 28.75
N ALA A 28 -18.17 -18.81 29.32
CA ALA A 28 -19.21 -17.82 29.41
C ALA A 28 -18.74 -16.63 30.27
N GLU A 29 -18.97 -15.42 29.82
CA GLU A 29 -18.77 -14.23 30.63
C GLU A 29 -19.83 -14.17 31.72
N LYS A 30 -19.40 -13.97 32.96
CA LYS A 30 -20.33 -14.01 34.12
C LYS A 30 -21.39 -12.91 34.02
N GLY A 31 -22.64 -13.32 33.84
CA GLY A 31 -23.78 -12.44 33.83
C GLY A 31 -24.17 -11.92 32.44
N GLU A 32 -23.48 -12.34 31.40
CA GLU A 32 -23.76 -11.98 30.02
C GLU A 32 -23.94 -13.21 29.14
N ASN A 33 -24.73 -13.06 28.07
CA ASN A 33 -24.98 -14.13 27.11
C ASN A 33 -23.93 -14.11 26.00
N THR A 34 -22.63 -14.03 26.39
CA THR A 34 -21.47 -13.96 25.50
C THR A 34 -20.28 -14.72 26.07
N PHE A 35 -19.23 -14.85 25.31
CA PHE A 35 -17.99 -15.54 25.69
C PHE A 35 -16.93 -14.54 26.17
N VAL A 36 -16.03 -15.00 27.02
CA VAL A 36 -14.87 -14.21 27.44
C VAL A 36 -13.97 -13.98 26.23
N GLN A 37 -13.68 -12.72 25.97
CA GLN A 37 -12.83 -12.30 24.86
C GLN A 37 -11.78 -11.30 25.31
N VAL A 38 -10.70 -11.23 24.60
CA VAL A 38 -9.67 -10.23 24.76
C VAL A 38 -9.52 -9.45 23.46
N GLU A 39 -9.35 -8.16 23.54
CA GLU A 39 -9.12 -7.35 22.37
C GLU A 39 -7.79 -7.77 21.68
N PHE A 40 -7.78 -7.78 20.34
CA PHE A 40 -6.62 -8.27 19.56
C PHE A 40 -5.33 -7.51 19.90
N GLY A 41 -5.41 -6.20 20.15
CA GLY A 41 -4.27 -5.39 20.59
C GLY A 41 -3.72 -5.86 21.92
N GLU A 42 -4.58 -6.06 22.91
CA GLU A 42 -4.21 -6.55 24.25
C GLU A 42 -3.64 -7.97 24.21
N TYR A 43 -4.23 -8.84 23.35
CA TYR A 43 -3.70 -10.18 23.10
C TYR A 43 -2.29 -10.12 22.54
N LEU A 44 -2.05 -9.27 21.53
CA LEU A 44 -0.73 -9.10 20.94
C LEU A 44 0.32 -8.61 21.95
N GLU A 45 -0.05 -7.72 22.83
CA GLU A 45 0.86 -7.25 23.90
C GLU A 45 1.27 -8.37 24.87
N ARG A 46 0.36 -9.32 25.13
CA ARG A 46 0.62 -10.46 26.02
C ARG A 46 1.43 -11.58 25.37
N VAL A 47 1.20 -11.84 24.06
CA VAL A 47 1.84 -12.98 23.37
C VAL A 47 3.07 -12.58 22.55
N ARG A 48 3.28 -11.31 22.30
CA ARG A 48 4.56 -10.88 21.74
C ARG A 48 5.63 -11.11 22.81
N PRO A 49 6.59 -12.02 22.57
CA PRO A 49 7.84 -11.91 23.28
C PRO A 49 8.35 -10.51 23.02
N ASN A 50 8.78 -9.83 24.06
CA ASN A 50 9.31 -8.45 23.98
C ASN A 50 10.12 -8.31 22.67
N PRO A 51 9.63 -7.62 21.63
CA PRO A 51 10.21 -7.76 20.30
C PRO A 51 11.53 -7.00 20.15
N LEU A 52 11.94 -6.37 21.21
CA LEU A 52 13.13 -5.57 21.26
C LEU A 52 13.93 -5.96 22.51
N GLU A 53 14.59 -7.10 22.48
CA GLU A 53 15.94 -7.08 23.01
C GLU A 53 16.65 -6.06 22.13
N GLU A 54 16.82 -4.85 22.65
CA GLU A 54 17.69 -3.86 22.01
C GLU A 54 19.03 -4.57 21.89
N ASP A 55 19.45 -4.80 20.65
CA ASP A 55 20.79 -5.29 20.37
C ASP A 55 21.74 -4.39 21.17
N GLU A 56 22.67 -4.94 21.92
CA GLU A 56 23.56 -4.17 22.80
C GLU A 56 24.29 -3.05 22.05
N ASP A 57 24.42 -3.18 20.72
CA ASP A 57 24.95 -2.17 19.80
C ASP A 57 23.95 -1.09 19.36
N GLY A 58 22.69 -1.15 19.76
CA GLY A 58 21.66 -0.15 19.43
C GLY A 58 21.32 0.00 17.95
N GLN A 59 21.72 -0.96 17.11
CA GLN A 59 21.54 -0.92 15.66
C GLN A 59 20.12 -1.39 15.26
N LYS A 60 19.45 -0.62 14.39
CA LYS A 60 18.05 -0.84 14.04
C LYS A 60 17.89 -1.15 12.54
N ILE A 61 16.90 -1.97 12.21
CA ILE A 61 16.39 -2.12 10.85
C ILE A 61 15.09 -1.33 10.75
N ALA A 62 15.03 -0.39 9.81
CA ALA A 62 13.83 0.39 9.58
C ALA A 62 12.84 -0.38 8.69
N VAL A 63 11.63 -0.63 9.17
CA VAL A 63 10.55 -1.18 8.36
C VAL A 63 9.62 -0.04 7.95
N VAL A 64 9.52 0.20 6.65
CA VAL A 64 8.65 1.23 6.06
C VAL A 64 7.53 0.54 5.31
N TYR A 65 6.29 0.84 5.69
CA TYR A 65 5.10 0.29 5.04
C TYR A 65 4.61 1.23 3.95
N VAL A 66 4.28 0.64 2.79
CA VAL A 66 3.59 1.28 1.66
C VAL A 66 2.32 0.47 1.41
N GLU A 67 1.23 0.90 2.00
CA GLU A 67 -0.05 0.19 1.97
C GLU A 67 -1.13 1.06 1.32
N GLY A 68 -1.88 0.47 0.37
CA GLY A 68 -2.91 1.16 -0.40
C GLY A 68 -2.38 1.86 -1.66
N ALA A 69 -3.24 2.66 -2.30
CA ALA A 69 -2.89 3.36 -3.52
C ALA A 69 -1.90 4.52 -3.23
N ILE A 70 -0.85 4.62 -4.03
CA ILE A 70 0.11 5.73 -3.92
C ILE A 70 -0.51 6.98 -4.51
N VAL A 71 -0.60 8.03 -3.70
CA VAL A 71 -1.11 9.35 -4.11
C VAL A 71 -0.05 10.42 -3.87
N ASP A 72 -0.26 11.61 -4.46
CA ASP A 72 0.60 12.76 -4.18
C ASP A 72 0.37 13.29 -2.76
N GLY A 73 1.36 13.94 -2.19
CA GLY A 73 1.27 14.55 -0.86
C GLY A 73 1.47 13.57 0.29
N THR A 74 0.75 13.80 1.41
CA THR A 74 1.05 13.18 2.70
C THR A 74 -0.09 12.36 3.30
N VAL A 75 -1.09 12.04 2.52
CA VAL A 75 -2.25 11.22 2.94
C VAL A 75 -1.79 9.88 3.50
N ASP A 76 -2.53 9.38 4.48
CA ASP A 76 -2.37 8.04 5.05
C ASP A 76 -3.69 7.70 5.76
N ASP A 77 -4.64 7.15 5.01
CA ASP A 77 -6.02 6.91 5.45
C ASP A 77 -6.39 5.41 5.46
N GLY A 78 -5.39 4.54 5.31
CA GLY A 78 -5.56 3.09 5.24
C GLY A 78 -5.94 2.56 3.85
N GLN A 79 -6.40 3.42 2.93
CA GLN A 79 -6.66 3.09 1.52
C GLN A 79 -5.63 3.72 0.60
N ASN A 80 -5.12 4.89 0.99
CA ASN A 80 -4.15 5.66 0.24
C ASN A 80 -2.93 5.98 1.10
N VAL A 81 -1.77 6.03 0.45
CA VAL A 81 -0.51 6.43 1.06
C VAL A 81 0.17 7.51 0.24
N GLY A 82 0.48 8.62 0.87
CA GLY A 82 1.15 9.75 0.22
C GLY A 82 2.62 9.47 -0.07
N GLY A 83 3.01 9.58 -1.33
CA GLY A 83 4.39 9.39 -1.77
C GLY A 83 5.37 10.30 -1.02
N ASP A 84 5.00 11.58 -0.83
CA ASP A 84 5.82 12.53 -0.08
C ASP A 84 5.99 12.15 1.39
N LYS A 85 4.98 11.51 2.00
CA LYS A 85 5.06 11.04 3.38
C LYS A 85 6.09 9.92 3.50
N ILE A 86 6.02 8.94 2.61
CA ILE A 86 6.97 7.83 2.57
C ILE A 86 8.38 8.33 2.26
N ALA A 87 8.52 9.18 1.25
CA ALA A 87 9.81 9.78 0.89
C ALA A 87 10.45 10.52 2.07
N ARG A 88 9.68 11.29 2.83
CA ARG A 88 10.19 11.96 4.05
C ARG A 88 10.63 10.97 5.13
N ARG A 89 9.91 9.86 5.33
CA ARG A 89 10.31 8.81 6.28
C ARG A 89 11.64 8.19 5.88
N ILE A 90 11.80 7.81 4.60
CA ILE A 90 13.05 7.24 4.08
C ILE A 90 14.20 8.24 4.21
N ARG A 91 13.96 9.51 3.87
CA ARG A 91 14.95 10.58 4.04
C ARG A 91 15.41 10.76 5.49
N LYS A 92 14.49 10.65 6.45
CA LYS A 92 14.82 10.70 7.87
C LYS A 92 15.74 9.54 8.25
N ILE A 93 15.36 8.31 7.90
CA ILE A 93 16.14 7.10 8.16
C ILE A 93 17.55 7.22 7.54
N ARG A 94 17.62 7.68 6.29
CA ARG A 94 18.89 7.87 5.57
C ARG A 94 19.83 8.87 6.25
N LYS A 95 19.30 9.86 6.95
CA LYS A 95 20.11 10.84 7.70
C LYS A 95 20.61 10.32 9.05
N GLU A 96 20.09 9.20 9.52
CA GLU A 96 20.39 8.56 10.80
C GLU A 96 21.10 7.21 10.58
N THR A 97 22.07 7.15 9.66
CA THR A 97 22.77 5.90 9.26
C THR A 97 23.56 5.24 10.40
N GLU A 98 23.89 5.97 11.44
CA GLU A 98 24.53 5.41 12.64
C GLU A 98 23.53 4.52 13.42
N SER A 99 22.23 4.87 13.40
CA SER A 99 21.17 4.16 14.11
C SER A 99 20.53 3.04 13.27
N TYR A 100 20.56 3.16 11.94
CA TYR A 100 19.91 2.20 11.04
C TYR A 100 20.93 1.47 10.16
N LYS A 101 20.80 0.15 10.04
CA LYS A 101 21.67 -0.71 9.22
C LYS A 101 21.06 -1.16 7.91
N ALA A 102 19.74 -1.10 7.79
CA ALA A 102 19.02 -1.44 6.57
C ALA A 102 17.62 -0.83 6.56
N ILE A 103 17.02 -0.78 5.38
CA ILE A 103 15.60 -0.47 5.18
C ILE A 103 14.91 -1.71 4.62
N VAL A 104 13.83 -2.13 5.26
CA VAL A 104 12.87 -3.08 4.68
C VAL A 104 11.65 -2.28 4.24
N LEU A 105 11.39 -2.24 2.94
CA LEU A 105 10.18 -1.64 2.38
C LEU A 105 9.12 -2.72 2.21
N ARG A 106 8.10 -2.70 3.04
CA ARG A 106 6.94 -3.59 2.93
C ARG A 106 5.91 -2.96 2.02
N VAL A 107 5.68 -3.56 0.84
CA VAL A 107 4.78 -3.02 -0.20
C VAL A 107 3.54 -3.88 -0.31
N ASN A 108 2.37 -3.28 -0.07
CA ASN A 108 1.06 -3.84 -0.38
C ASN A 108 0.24 -2.76 -1.11
N SER A 109 0.55 -2.55 -2.39
CA SER A 109 0.05 -1.42 -3.17
C SER A 109 -0.20 -1.80 -4.63
N PRO A 110 -1.34 -1.41 -5.20
CA PRO A 110 -1.60 -1.54 -6.63
C PRO A 110 -0.82 -0.51 -7.47
N GLY A 111 -0.07 0.39 -6.83
CA GLY A 111 0.53 1.55 -7.47
C GLY A 111 -0.32 2.80 -7.30
N GLY A 112 -0.23 3.71 -8.28
CA GLY A 112 -0.99 4.97 -8.25
C GLY A 112 -0.25 6.11 -8.94
N SER A 113 -0.11 7.26 -8.25
CA SER A 113 0.55 8.45 -8.79
C SER A 113 1.98 8.17 -9.23
N VAL A 114 2.32 8.61 -10.43
CA VAL A 114 3.69 8.56 -10.98
C VAL A 114 4.62 9.42 -10.13
N SER A 115 4.26 10.68 -9.88
CA SER A 115 5.05 11.62 -9.08
C SER A 115 5.23 11.17 -7.63
N GLY A 116 4.17 10.63 -7.02
CA GLY A 116 4.25 10.04 -5.67
C GLY A 116 5.19 8.83 -5.61
N SER A 117 5.11 7.94 -6.60
CA SER A 117 6.01 6.79 -6.70
C SER A 117 7.47 7.20 -6.95
N GLU A 118 7.68 8.20 -7.83
CA GLU A 118 9.00 8.73 -8.14
C GLU A 118 9.67 9.37 -6.93
N ALA A 119 8.92 10.12 -6.11
CA ALA A 119 9.43 10.70 -4.88
C ALA A 119 9.97 9.62 -3.91
N VAL A 120 9.26 8.51 -3.80
CA VAL A 120 9.71 7.35 -2.99
C VAL A 120 10.95 6.71 -3.61
N LEU A 121 10.90 6.43 -4.92
CA LEU A 121 11.99 5.81 -5.65
C LEU A 121 13.32 6.55 -5.45
N PHE A 122 13.32 7.87 -5.63
CA PHE A 122 14.54 8.67 -5.50
C PHE A 122 15.11 8.66 -4.08
N GLU A 123 14.28 8.64 -3.06
CA GLU A 123 14.81 8.55 -1.68
C GLU A 123 15.36 7.15 -1.37
N LEU A 124 14.82 6.08 -1.96
CA LEU A 124 15.38 4.73 -1.84
C LEU A 124 16.75 4.65 -2.54
N ILE A 125 16.87 5.20 -3.76
CA ILE A 125 18.16 5.28 -4.47
C ILE A 125 19.20 6.01 -3.61
N ARG A 126 18.84 7.17 -3.07
CA ARG A 126 19.73 7.95 -2.19
C ARG A 126 20.07 7.23 -0.90
N ALA A 127 19.17 6.42 -0.36
CA ALA A 127 19.45 5.60 0.82
C ALA A 127 20.52 4.56 0.52
N ARG A 128 20.43 3.88 -0.63
CA ARG A 128 21.45 2.93 -1.10
C ARG A 128 22.81 3.61 -1.38
N GLU A 129 22.78 4.76 -2.03
CA GLU A 129 23.99 5.57 -2.26
C GLU A 129 24.66 6.00 -0.95
N ALA A 130 23.88 6.19 0.12
CA ALA A 130 24.38 6.48 1.46
C ALA A 130 24.85 5.22 2.23
N GLY A 131 24.84 4.04 1.60
CA GLY A 131 25.32 2.79 2.18
C GLY A 131 24.29 2.04 3.01
N LEU A 132 22.99 2.42 2.97
CA LEU A 132 21.90 1.68 3.60
C LEU A 132 21.33 0.64 2.63
N PRO A 133 21.50 -0.67 2.88
CA PRO A 133 20.84 -1.70 2.07
C PRO A 133 19.33 -1.57 2.12
N VAL A 134 18.69 -1.74 0.97
CA VAL A 134 17.23 -1.71 0.83
C VAL A 134 16.73 -3.06 0.37
N VAL A 135 15.86 -3.67 1.16
CA VAL A 135 15.17 -4.92 0.81
C VAL A 135 13.67 -4.64 0.69
N VAL A 136 13.07 -5.09 -0.41
CA VAL A 136 11.63 -5.01 -0.58
C VAL A 136 10.97 -6.33 -0.24
N SER A 137 9.96 -6.30 0.62
CA SER A 137 9.07 -7.40 0.91
C SER A 137 7.69 -7.10 0.33
N MET A 138 7.32 -7.82 -0.73
CA MET A 138 6.01 -7.65 -1.37
C MET A 138 4.93 -8.38 -0.59
N GLY A 139 3.79 -7.71 -0.41
CA GLY A 139 2.55 -8.26 0.11
C GLY A 139 1.73 -8.99 -0.95
N PRO A 140 0.41 -9.10 -0.73
CA PRO A 140 -0.50 -9.67 -1.73
C PRO A 140 -0.45 -8.95 -3.08
N VAL A 141 -0.28 -7.62 -3.06
CA VAL A 141 -0.19 -6.78 -4.26
C VAL A 141 1.03 -5.87 -4.17
N ALA A 142 1.85 -5.84 -5.22
CA ALA A 142 2.93 -4.87 -5.39
C ALA A 142 3.11 -4.60 -6.89
N ALA A 143 2.21 -3.78 -7.46
CA ALA A 143 2.07 -3.62 -8.90
C ALA A 143 2.20 -2.15 -9.33
N SER A 144 2.48 -1.92 -10.62
CA SER A 144 2.60 -0.58 -11.21
C SER A 144 3.56 0.31 -10.39
N GLY A 145 3.12 1.45 -9.86
CA GLY A 145 3.91 2.29 -8.96
C GLY A 145 4.48 1.54 -7.75
N GLY A 146 3.76 0.54 -7.20
CA GLY A 146 4.23 -0.33 -6.13
C GLY A 146 5.38 -1.25 -6.56
N TYR A 147 5.37 -1.73 -7.80
CA TYR A 147 6.51 -2.43 -8.38
C TYR A 147 7.65 -1.47 -8.72
N TRP A 148 7.33 -0.28 -9.24
CA TRP A 148 8.31 0.71 -9.62
C TRP A 148 9.20 1.13 -8.45
N ILE A 149 8.63 1.45 -7.29
CA ILE A 149 9.43 1.78 -6.11
C ILE A 149 10.31 0.61 -5.65
N ALA A 150 9.89 -0.64 -5.89
CA ALA A 150 10.67 -1.81 -5.55
C ALA A 150 11.94 -1.96 -6.40
N THR A 151 11.97 -1.39 -7.60
CA THR A 151 13.14 -1.47 -8.50
C THR A 151 14.38 -0.75 -7.95
N ALA A 152 14.22 0.15 -7.00
CA ALA A 152 15.32 0.83 -6.32
C ALA A 152 15.98 -0.01 -5.19
N SER A 153 15.56 -1.25 -4.97
CA SER A 153 16.08 -2.09 -3.90
C SER A 153 17.27 -2.96 -4.33
N ASP A 154 18.02 -3.45 -3.34
CA ASP A 154 19.09 -4.44 -3.55
C ASP A 154 18.52 -5.84 -3.71
N LYS A 155 17.35 -6.10 -3.09
CA LYS A 155 16.68 -7.39 -3.14
C LYS A 155 15.17 -7.23 -3.05
N ILE A 156 14.46 -8.00 -3.88
CA ILE A 156 13.00 -8.11 -3.87
C ILE A 156 12.63 -9.51 -3.42
N ILE A 157 11.73 -9.60 -2.44
CA ILE A 157 11.16 -10.85 -1.93
C ILE A 157 9.64 -10.78 -2.16
N ALA A 158 9.12 -11.77 -2.88
CA ALA A 158 7.70 -11.91 -3.17
C ALA A 158 7.22 -13.31 -2.82
N GLY A 159 5.97 -13.44 -2.39
CA GLY A 159 5.32 -14.73 -2.21
C GLY A 159 4.86 -15.31 -3.56
N PRO A 160 4.59 -16.62 -3.64
CA PRO A 160 4.14 -17.25 -4.88
C PRO A 160 2.76 -16.76 -5.36
N GLN A 161 1.98 -16.13 -4.48
CA GLN A 161 0.65 -15.59 -4.78
C GLN A 161 0.65 -14.05 -4.92
N THR A 162 1.82 -13.41 -4.85
CA THR A 162 1.92 -11.96 -4.98
C THR A 162 1.56 -11.54 -6.41
N ILE A 163 0.59 -10.64 -6.51
CA ILE A 163 0.26 -9.95 -7.78
C ILE A 163 1.24 -8.81 -7.94
N THR A 164 2.08 -8.87 -8.98
CA THR A 164 3.15 -7.89 -9.19
C THR A 164 3.34 -7.58 -10.69
N GLY A 165 4.31 -6.72 -11.02
CA GLY A 165 4.54 -6.26 -12.37
C GLY A 165 3.59 -5.12 -12.73
N SER A 166 2.71 -5.30 -13.72
CA SER A 166 1.84 -4.24 -14.28
C SER A 166 2.65 -2.99 -14.64
N ILE A 167 3.75 -3.21 -15.38
CA ILE A 167 4.71 -2.16 -15.75
C ILE A 167 4.10 -1.33 -16.86
N GLY A 168 3.66 -0.11 -16.55
CA GLY A 168 3.08 0.80 -17.53
C GLY A 168 2.31 1.93 -16.90
N VAL A 169 1.90 2.88 -17.74
CA VAL A 169 1.05 4.01 -17.39
C VAL A 169 -0.13 4.03 -18.36
N PHE A 170 -1.30 4.29 -17.85
CA PHE A 170 -2.46 4.52 -18.69
C PHE A 170 -3.17 5.80 -18.29
N GLY A 171 -3.92 6.37 -19.23
CA GLY A 171 -4.74 7.55 -18.96
C GLY A 171 -5.93 7.57 -19.89
N ILE A 172 -7.02 8.19 -19.45
CA ILE A 172 -8.21 8.43 -20.24
C ILE A 172 -8.18 9.91 -20.66
N LEU A 173 -8.12 10.14 -21.97
CA LEU A 173 -8.17 11.48 -22.56
C LEU A 173 -9.53 11.64 -23.29
N PRO A 174 -10.57 12.15 -22.62
CA PRO A 174 -11.86 12.32 -23.24
C PRO A 174 -11.81 13.39 -24.33
N ASN A 175 -12.60 13.22 -25.37
CA ASN A 175 -12.83 14.21 -26.38
C ASN A 175 -14.34 14.47 -26.52
N LEU A 176 -14.78 15.65 -26.16
CA LEU A 176 -16.18 16.07 -26.19
C LEU A 176 -16.48 17.05 -27.33
N GLN A 177 -15.59 17.22 -28.30
CA GLN A 177 -15.75 18.16 -29.41
C GLN A 177 -17.05 17.90 -30.19
N SER A 178 -17.27 16.67 -30.62
CA SER A 178 -18.46 16.33 -31.39
C SER A 178 -19.75 16.51 -30.60
N LEU A 179 -19.71 16.16 -29.31
CA LEU A 179 -20.84 16.37 -28.41
C LEU A 179 -21.17 17.88 -28.29
N GLY A 180 -20.16 18.70 -28.03
CA GLY A 180 -20.36 20.15 -27.95
C GLY A 180 -20.89 20.74 -29.25
N SER A 181 -20.34 20.35 -30.38
CA SER A 181 -20.79 20.82 -31.69
C SER A 181 -22.25 20.47 -31.96
N SER A 182 -22.75 19.31 -31.51
CA SER A 182 -24.16 18.93 -31.68
C SER A 182 -25.13 19.78 -30.83
N TYR A 183 -24.63 20.45 -29.80
CA TYR A 183 -25.35 21.43 -29.00
C TYR A 183 -25.02 22.91 -29.37
N GLY A 184 -24.34 23.13 -30.50
CA GLY A 184 -23.97 24.48 -30.97
C GLY A 184 -22.80 25.12 -30.20
N LEU A 185 -22.09 24.37 -29.38
CA LEU A 185 -20.91 24.83 -28.67
C LEU A 185 -19.68 24.72 -29.58
N ASN A 186 -19.01 25.82 -29.83
CA ASN A 186 -17.77 25.87 -30.59
C ASN A 186 -16.64 26.38 -29.69
N TRP A 187 -15.46 25.76 -29.82
CA TRP A 187 -14.27 26.15 -29.09
C TRP A 187 -13.27 26.83 -30.00
N ASP A 188 -12.88 28.01 -29.63
CA ASP A 188 -11.73 28.68 -30.20
C ASP A 188 -10.54 28.55 -29.24
N ARG A 189 -9.32 28.84 -29.70
CA ARG A 189 -8.12 28.68 -28.89
C ARG A 189 -7.04 29.67 -29.21
N VAL A 190 -6.32 30.01 -28.17
CA VAL A 190 -5.02 30.69 -28.26
C VAL A 190 -4.00 29.78 -27.58
N LYS A 191 -2.92 29.45 -28.26
CA LYS A 191 -1.85 28.58 -27.76
C LYS A 191 -0.55 29.35 -27.60
N THR A 192 0.21 29.00 -26.57
CA THR A 192 1.59 29.48 -26.38
C THR A 192 2.63 28.53 -26.98
N ASN A 193 2.28 27.24 -27.12
CA ASN A 193 3.11 26.22 -27.78
C ASN A 193 2.22 25.09 -28.35
N GLU A 194 2.80 24.18 -29.10
CA GLU A 194 2.09 23.11 -29.80
C GLU A 194 1.35 22.15 -28.85
N SER A 195 1.92 21.83 -27.70
CA SER A 195 1.40 20.84 -26.74
C SER A 195 0.59 21.42 -25.60
N SER A 196 0.37 22.76 -25.54
CA SER A 196 -0.27 23.41 -24.39
C SER A 196 -1.73 22.98 -24.16
N ASP A 197 -2.37 22.34 -25.11
CA ASP A 197 -3.76 21.89 -25.05
C ASP A 197 -3.94 20.37 -25.10
N ILE A 198 -2.89 19.62 -24.79
CA ILE A 198 -2.91 18.14 -24.85
C ILE A 198 -4.00 17.50 -23.94
N PHE A 199 -4.35 18.17 -22.85
CA PHE A 199 -5.39 17.73 -21.92
C PHE A 199 -6.76 18.38 -22.20
N SER A 200 -6.90 19.19 -23.22
CA SER A 200 -8.20 19.80 -23.57
C SER A 200 -9.21 18.73 -23.99
N ILE A 201 -10.41 18.74 -23.40
CA ILE A 201 -11.52 17.85 -23.75
C ILE A 201 -12.25 18.30 -25.03
N ALA A 202 -11.93 19.50 -25.53
CA ALA A 202 -12.64 20.15 -26.63
C ALA A 202 -12.12 19.77 -28.02
N ARG A 203 -11.21 18.81 -28.13
CA ARG A 203 -10.58 18.46 -29.41
C ARG A 203 -10.04 17.04 -29.48
N PRO A 204 -9.87 16.50 -30.72
CA PRO A 204 -9.15 15.27 -30.94
C PRO A 204 -7.73 15.34 -30.39
N LYS A 205 -7.26 14.23 -29.93
CA LYS A 205 -5.84 14.02 -29.59
C LYS A 205 -5.12 13.56 -30.86
N THR A 206 -4.10 14.25 -31.24
CA THR A 206 -3.23 13.90 -32.38
C THR A 206 -1.93 13.34 -31.87
#